data_283a06d5e771f664c21d1399f76bce52
#
_entry.id   283a06d5e771f664c21d1399f76bce52
#
_cell.length_a   1.000
_cell.length_b   1.000
_cell.length_c   1.000
_cell.angle_alpha   90.00
_cell.angle_beta   90.00
_cell.angle_gamma   90.00
#
_symmetry.space_group_name_H-M   'P 1'
#
loop_
_entity.id
_entity.type
_entity.pdbx_description
1 polymer ?
#
loop_
_entity_poly.entity_id
_entity_poly.type
_entity_poly.pdbx_seq_one_letter_code
_entity_poly.pdbx_strand_id
1 'polypeptide(L)'
;MKFPLSFTPFLLLMLLARLSPLVAAETSSAGEESADGISEAESDRAQDRFSRETPEMAAAWSPVLETARRSTARILREGKPIALATAVSEKGWLLTKSSEVHDSKGKPLAGLSAQFAGGITLDAKIADVHPRYDLALLKVEARGLTPIVWDSSALPVPGSYLAAAGPERLPVAVGVVSVAPRNMDESHKGFLGIALESKEGNLRIREVGPDSAASEAGLLKDDLLISINGQSIGTVSDFVQKIGTHRPYDTVKVLIRRGEQDKELSATLRRRDESQVGMAEDARNLMSGPLSRNRSGYPAALQHDMVLEPAECGGPLVDLDGRIVGLNIARSGRIECFAIPSATLVDLLTKVETGKFSRPELEDLRKEVKNAETLLDRVRKDAERLKSQLKEAESD
;
A
#
# COMPACT_ATOMS: atom_id res chain seq x y z
N MET A 1 -12.25 40.19 -22.80
CA MET A 1 -11.90 38.76 -22.80
C MET A 1 -12.93 38.03 -21.95
N LYS A 2 -13.80 37.23 -22.57
CA LYS A 2 -14.89 36.52 -21.88
C LYS A 2 -14.36 35.13 -21.51
N PHE A 3 -14.32 34.84 -20.21
CA PHE A 3 -14.07 33.47 -19.72
C PHE A 3 -15.41 32.71 -19.74
N PRO A 4 -15.47 31.48 -20.27
CA PRO A 4 -16.64 30.64 -20.14
C PRO A 4 -16.59 29.95 -18.77
N LEU A 5 -17.58 30.26 -17.92
CA LEU A 5 -17.90 29.49 -16.72
C LEU A 5 -18.56 28.17 -17.17
N SER A 6 -17.80 27.08 -17.16
CA SER A 6 -18.41 25.75 -17.24
C SER A 6 -18.84 25.33 -15.84
N PHE A 7 -20.11 25.50 -15.53
CA PHE A 7 -20.73 24.92 -14.33
C PHE A 7 -20.91 23.42 -14.57
N THR A 8 -20.23 22.59 -13.81
CA THR A 8 -20.49 21.15 -13.80
C THR A 8 -21.84 20.89 -13.12
N PRO A 9 -22.67 19.95 -13.61
CA PRO A 9 -23.98 19.61 -13.04
C PRO A 9 -23.91 19.14 -11.57
N PHE A 10 -22.75 18.77 -11.10
CA PHE A 10 -22.53 18.30 -9.72
C PHE A 10 -22.66 19.42 -8.66
N LEU A 11 -22.29 20.66 -9.00
CA LEU A 11 -22.43 21.79 -8.08
C LEU A 11 -23.90 22.17 -7.88
N LEU A 12 -24.75 21.92 -8.88
CA LEU A 12 -26.19 22.23 -8.81
C LEU A 12 -26.91 21.27 -7.84
N LEU A 13 -26.48 20.00 -7.75
CA LEU A 13 -27.09 19.04 -6.83
C LEU A 13 -26.78 19.35 -5.36
N MET A 14 -25.59 19.85 -5.07
CA MET A 14 -25.20 20.29 -3.72
C MET A 14 -25.90 21.59 -3.29
N LEU A 15 -26.24 22.49 -4.24
CA LEU A 15 -26.95 23.72 -3.93
C LEU A 15 -28.44 23.48 -3.64
N LEU A 16 -29.07 22.49 -4.28
CA LEU A 16 -30.47 22.13 -4.05
C LEU A 16 -30.70 21.44 -2.69
N ALA A 17 -29.69 20.82 -2.10
CA ALA A 17 -29.77 20.22 -0.77
C ALA A 17 -29.81 21.25 0.38
N ARG A 18 -29.60 22.56 0.12
CA ARG A 18 -29.61 23.63 1.13
C ARG A 18 -30.83 24.49 1.17
N LEU A 19 -31.85 24.24 0.35
CA LEU A 19 -33.11 24.97 0.36
C LEU A 19 -34.24 24.13 0.99
N SER A 20 -34.26 24.06 2.31
CA SER A 20 -35.45 23.64 3.05
C SER A 20 -36.37 24.87 3.24
N PRO A 21 -37.65 24.77 2.94
CA PRO A 21 -38.57 25.87 3.14
C PRO A 21 -38.89 26.05 4.63
N LEU A 22 -38.75 27.28 5.08
CA LEU A 22 -39.28 27.77 6.34
C LEU A 22 -40.82 27.80 6.20
N VAL A 23 -41.52 26.88 6.86
CA VAL A 23 -42.97 26.92 7.00
C VAL A 23 -43.30 27.50 8.36
N ALA A 24 -44.08 28.58 8.33
CA ALA A 24 -44.55 29.28 9.48
C ALA A 24 -45.47 28.43 10.37
N ALA A 25 -45.32 28.60 11.66
CA ALA A 25 -46.18 28.02 12.68
C ALA A 25 -47.54 28.70 12.71
N GLU A 26 -48.60 27.96 12.53
CA GLU A 26 -49.92 28.31 13.06
C GLU A 26 -50.24 27.48 14.29
N THR A 27 -50.51 28.15 15.37
CA THR A 27 -50.87 27.58 16.65
C THR A 27 -52.32 27.07 16.64
N SER A 28 -52.49 25.80 16.97
CA SER A 28 -53.76 25.29 17.49
C SER A 28 -53.47 24.27 18.60
N SER A 29 -54.05 24.56 19.74
CA SER A 29 -54.00 23.77 20.95
C SER A 29 -54.86 22.52 20.83
N ALA A 30 -54.33 21.34 21.18
CA ALA A 30 -54.91 20.33 22.05
C ALA A 30 -54.24 18.96 21.81
N GLY A 31 -53.89 18.28 22.90
CA GLY A 31 -53.54 16.84 22.89
C GLY A 31 -52.08 16.55 23.15
N GLU A 32 -51.73 16.36 24.40
CA GLU A 32 -50.51 15.60 24.76
C GLU A 32 -50.64 14.16 24.20
N GLU A 33 -49.95 13.91 23.08
CA GLU A 33 -49.60 12.55 22.66
C GLU A 33 -48.08 12.42 22.69
N SER A 34 -47.62 11.42 23.39
CA SER A 34 -46.28 11.07 23.71
C SER A 34 -45.36 11.11 22.47
N ALA A 35 -44.31 11.95 22.55
CA ALA A 35 -43.18 11.95 21.61
C ALA A 35 -42.28 10.77 21.89
N ASP A 36 -42.73 9.55 21.52
CA ASP A 36 -41.91 8.36 21.48
C ASP A 36 -42.44 7.45 20.37
N GLY A 37 -41.79 7.50 19.20
CA GLY A 37 -42.19 6.58 18.12
C GLY A 37 -41.60 6.86 16.75
N ILE A 38 -40.39 7.40 16.66
CA ILE A 38 -39.60 7.13 15.47
C ILE A 38 -39.18 5.66 15.61
N SER A 39 -39.80 4.75 14.85
CA SER A 39 -39.46 3.34 14.91
C SER A 39 -37.97 3.17 14.62
N GLU A 40 -37.28 2.25 15.32
CA GLU A 40 -35.88 1.91 15.06
C GLU A 40 -35.64 1.70 13.53
N ALA A 41 -36.63 1.15 12.82
CA ALA A 41 -36.61 0.97 11.38
C ALA A 41 -36.63 2.28 10.58
N GLU A 42 -37.21 3.37 11.08
CA GLU A 42 -37.17 4.70 10.44
C GLU A 42 -35.89 5.45 10.78
N SER A 43 -35.35 5.26 11.99
CA SER A 43 -34.03 5.74 12.38
C SER A 43 -32.92 5.06 11.56
N ASP A 44 -32.98 3.74 11.39
CA ASP A 44 -32.05 2.98 10.56
C ASP A 44 -32.14 3.39 9.08
N ARG A 45 -33.35 3.57 8.52
CA ARG A 45 -33.54 4.07 7.16
C ARG A 45 -33.06 5.51 6.98
N ALA A 46 -33.18 6.37 7.99
CA ALA A 46 -32.66 7.71 7.95
C ALA A 46 -31.14 7.77 8.04
N GLN A 47 -30.51 6.89 8.82
CA GLN A 47 -29.05 6.74 8.89
C GLN A 47 -28.49 6.14 7.59
N ASP A 48 -29.15 5.15 7.00
CA ASP A 48 -28.74 4.56 5.72
C ASP A 48 -28.74 5.58 4.58
N ARG A 49 -29.65 6.55 4.55
CA ARG A 49 -29.71 7.58 3.49
C ARG A 49 -28.47 8.46 3.38
N PHE A 50 -27.68 8.57 4.43
CA PHE A 50 -26.44 9.36 4.47
C PHE A 50 -25.18 8.50 4.41
N SER A 51 -25.32 7.18 4.31
CA SER A 51 -24.20 6.28 4.11
C SER A 51 -23.61 6.47 2.71
N ARG A 52 -22.28 6.44 2.61
CA ARG A 52 -21.58 6.46 1.30
C ARG A 52 -21.73 5.13 0.51
N GLU A 53 -22.36 4.13 1.11
CA GLU A 53 -22.68 2.84 0.49
C GLU A 53 -24.09 2.81 -0.10
N THR A 54 -24.80 3.96 -0.14
CA THR A 54 -26.14 4.01 -0.71
C THR A 54 -26.12 3.82 -2.22
N PRO A 55 -27.18 3.19 -2.81
CA PRO A 55 -27.30 3.06 -4.25
C PRO A 55 -27.25 4.41 -4.99
N GLU A 56 -27.78 5.46 -4.39
CA GLU A 56 -27.80 6.83 -4.93
C GLU A 56 -26.40 7.40 -5.03
N MET A 57 -25.58 7.24 -3.97
CA MET A 57 -24.18 7.66 -3.98
C MET A 57 -23.39 6.88 -5.02
N ALA A 58 -23.54 5.56 -5.06
CA ALA A 58 -22.91 4.72 -6.06
C ALA A 58 -23.32 5.10 -7.50
N ALA A 59 -24.62 5.40 -7.72
CA ALA A 59 -25.11 5.81 -9.03
C ALA A 59 -24.56 7.18 -9.46
N ALA A 60 -24.35 8.12 -8.53
CA ALA A 60 -23.76 9.43 -8.80
C ALA A 60 -22.34 9.34 -9.37
N TRP A 61 -21.58 8.30 -9.02
CA TRP A 61 -20.22 8.05 -9.54
C TRP A 61 -20.21 7.47 -10.97
N SER A 62 -21.31 6.85 -11.45
CA SER A 62 -21.32 6.14 -12.73
C SER A 62 -20.81 6.95 -13.93
N PRO A 63 -21.19 8.25 -14.12
CA PRO A 63 -20.68 9.05 -15.23
C PRO A 63 -19.16 9.30 -15.14
N VAL A 64 -18.64 9.48 -13.93
CA VAL A 64 -17.23 9.77 -13.67
C VAL A 64 -16.36 8.52 -13.93
N LEU A 65 -16.90 7.34 -13.69
CA LEU A 65 -16.19 6.07 -13.79
C LEU A 65 -16.19 5.44 -15.19
N GLU A 66 -16.90 6.00 -16.16
CA GLU A 66 -17.10 5.32 -17.46
C GLU A 66 -15.80 4.98 -18.19
N THR A 67 -14.81 5.90 -18.19
CA THR A 67 -13.49 5.63 -18.79
C THR A 67 -12.73 4.55 -18.02
N ALA A 68 -12.69 4.65 -16.69
CA ALA A 68 -12.03 3.68 -15.83
C ALA A 68 -12.65 2.29 -15.96
N ARG A 69 -13.97 2.21 -16.01
CA ARG A 69 -14.75 0.98 -16.23
C ARG A 69 -14.36 0.25 -17.51
N ARG A 70 -14.23 0.99 -18.62
CA ARG A 70 -13.82 0.40 -19.92
C ARG A 70 -12.39 -0.12 -19.91
N SER A 71 -11.56 0.48 -19.08
CA SER A 71 -10.15 0.09 -18.91
C SER A 71 -9.97 -1.03 -17.90
N THR A 72 -11.01 -1.44 -17.17
CA THR A 72 -10.91 -2.42 -16.08
C THR A 72 -11.43 -3.78 -16.52
N ALA A 73 -10.70 -4.84 -16.17
CA ALA A 73 -11.09 -6.22 -16.34
C ALA A 73 -11.06 -6.96 -15.00
N ARG A 74 -11.87 -8.01 -14.88
CA ARG A 74 -11.82 -8.95 -13.76
C ARG A 74 -10.93 -10.11 -14.14
N ILE A 75 -9.92 -10.40 -13.34
CA ILE A 75 -9.07 -11.58 -13.54
C ILE A 75 -9.74 -12.77 -12.88
N LEU A 76 -9.95 -13.79 -13.69
CA LEU A 76 -10.59 -15.04 -13.30
C LEU A 76 -9.56 -16.17 -13.32
N ARG A 77 -9.72 -17.10 -12.39
CA ARG A 77 -9.10 -18.42 -12.41
C ARG A 77 -10.17 -19.48 -12.16
N GLU A 78 -10.30 -20.43 -13.08
CA GLU A 78 -11.34 -21.47 -13.00
C GLU A 78 -12.75 -20.85 -12.85
N GLY A 79 -13.01 -19.73 -13.53
CA GLY A 79 -14.27 -18.98 -13.47
C GLY A 79 -14.49 -18.15 -12.20
N LYS A 80 -13.57 -18.18 -11.21
CA LYS A 80 -13.68 -17.41 -9.98
C LYS A 80 -12.85 -16.12 -10.05
N PRO A 81 -13.39 -14.97 -9.65
CA PRO A 81 -12.64 -13.72 -9.60
C PRO A 81 -11.55 -13.79 -8.51
N ILE A 82 -10.33 -13.39 -8.87
CA ILE A 82 -9.17 -13.38 -7.98
C ILE A 82 -8.50 -12.01 -7.88
N ALA A 83 -8.68 -11.13 -8.87
CA ALA A 83 -8.17 -9.76 -8.87
C ALA A 83 -8.94 -8.91 -9.87
N LEU A 84 -8.79 -7.59 -9.81
CA LEU A 84 -9.03 -6.69 -10.93
C LEU A 84 -7.73 -6.45 -11.70
N ALA A 85 -7.85 -5.98 -12.92
CA ALA A 85 -6.74 -5.52 -13.73
C ALA A 85 -7.13 -4.29 -14.54
N THR A 86 -6.16 -3.43 -14.79
CA THR A 86 -6.34 -2.18 -15.51
C THR A 86 -5.58 -2.22 -16.83
N ALA A 87 -6.27 -1.95 -17.96
CA ALA A 87 -5.64 -1.86 -19.28
C ALA A 87 -4.69 -0.65 -19.32
N VAL A 88 -3.44 -0.88 -19.67
CA VAL A 88 -2.37 0.14 -19.74
C VAL A 88 -1.83 0.34 -21.16
N SER A 89 -2.37 -0.43 -22.13
CA SER A 89 -2.02 -0.31 -23.56
C SER A 89 -3.15 -0.84 -24.44
N GLU A 90 -3.33 -0.24 -25.61
CA GLU A 90 -4.25 -0.72 -26.65
C GLU A 90 -3.88 -2.12 -27.18
N LYS A 91 -2.62 -2.53 -26.99
CA LYS A 91 -2.07 -3.81 -27.46
C LYS A 91 -2.31 -4.99 -26.52
N GLY A 92 -3.14 -4.82 -25.49
CA GLY A 92 -3.50 -5.92 -24.59
C GLY A 92 -2.59 -6.08 -23.36
N TRP A 93 -1.94 -5.01 -22.92
CA TRP A 93 -1.22 -5.01 -21.64
C TRP A 93 -2.16 -4.60 -20.51
N LEU A 94 -2.21 -5.43 -19.46
CA LEU A 94 -3.01 -5.20 -18.26
C LEU A 94 -2.09 -5.17 -17.04
N LEU A 95 -2.38 -4.26 -16.11
CA LEU A 95 -1.70 -4.15 -14.82
C LEU A 95 -2.60 -4.70 -13.71
N THR A 96 -2.07 -5.56 -12.85
CA THR A 96 -2.80 -6.15 -11.73
C THR A 96 -1.91 -6.35 -10.52
N LYS A 97 -2.51 -6.81 -9.40
CA LYS A 97 -1.81 -7.19 -8.18
C LYS A 97 -1.11 -8.54 -8.35
N SER A 98 0.20 -8.57 -8.13
CA SER A 98 1.02 -9.78 -8.35
C SER A 98 0.68 -10.91 -7.39
N SER A 99 0.51 -10.62 -6.11
CA SER A 99 0.26 -11.65 -5.10
C SER A 99 -1.05 -12.41 -5.31
N GLU A 100 -2.02 -11.87 -6.04
CA GLU A 100 -3.28 -12.56 -6.35
C GLU A 100 -3.17 -13.47 -7.59
N VAL A 101 -2.19 -13.24 -8.46
CA VAL A 101 -1.94 -14.07 -9.66
C VAL A 101 -0.77 -15.04 -9.50
N HIS A 102 -0.22 -15.15 -8.29
CA HIS A 102 0.81 -16.13 -7.89
C HIS A 102 0.33 -16.93 -6.68
N ASP A 103 0.85 -18.13 -6.51
CA ASP A 103 0.63 -18.95 -5.32
C ASP A 103 1.43 -18.43 -4.10
N SER A 104 1.28 -19.09 -2.95
CA SER A 104 2.01 -18.72 -1.72
C SER A 104 3.53 -18.90 -1.80
N LYS A 105 4.02 -19.64 -2.81
CA LYS A 105 5.45 -19.86 -3.09
C LYS A 105 5.98 -18.94 -4.19
N GLY A 106 5.16 -17.96 -4.64
CA GLY A 106 5.53 -17.03 -5.71
C GLY A 106 5.51 -17.63 -7.11
N LYS A 107 4.94 -18.84 -7.30
CA LYS A 107 4.82 -19.44 -8.63
C LYS A 107 3.62 -18.86 -9.38
N PRO A 108 3.76 -18.46 -10.66
CA PRO A 108 2.66 -18.00 -11.48
C PRO A 108 1.48 -18.99 -11.53
N LEU A 109 0.27 -18.49 -11.35
CA LEU A 109 -0.94 -19.28 -11.52
C LEU A 109 -1.21 -19.51 -13.01
N ALA A 110 -1.62 -20.73 -13.36
CA ALA A 110 -2.04 -21.06 -14.71
C ALA A 110 -3.56 -20.89 -14.89
N GLY A 111 -4.02 -20.80 -16.15
CA GLY A 111 -5.44 -20.73 -16.49
C GLY A 111 -6.09 -19.40 -16.10
N LEU A 112 -5.32 -18.32 -16.15
CA LEU A 112 -5.84 -16.97 -15.94
C LEU A 112 -6.60 -16.48 -17.17
N SER A 113 -7.73 -15.80 -16.95
CA SER A 113 -8.45 -15.07 -17.99
C SER A 113 -8.87 -13.69 -17.48
N ALA A 114 -9.03 -12.74 -18.40
CA ALA A 114 -9.47 -11.38 -18.14
C ALA A 114 -10.86 -11.18 -18.72
N GLN A 115 -11.84 -10.86 -17.88
CA GLN A 115 -13.22 -10.54 -18.28
C GLN A 115 -13.42 -9.03 -18.23
N PHE A 116 -13.71 -8.46 -19.38
CA PHE A 116 -13.97 -7.03 -19.55
C PHE A 116 -15.46 -6.69 -19.40
N ALA A 117 -15.75 -5.40 -19.29
CA ALA A 117 -17.11 -4.90 -19.39
C ALA A 117 -17.79 -5.44 -20.66
N GLY A 118 -19.06 -5.88 -20.53
CA GLY A 118 -19.79 -6.54 -21.63
C GLY A 118 -19.55 -8.05 -21.74
N GLY A 119 -18.78 -8.66 -20.83
CA GLY A 119 -18.65 -10.12 -20.69
C GLY A 119 -17.59 -10.76 -21.59
N ILE A 120 -16.86 -9.99 -22.38
CA ILE A 120 -15.75 -10.52 -23.21
C ILE A 120 -14.67 -11.06 -22.29
N THR A 121 -14.31 -12.33 -22.45
CA THR A 121 -13.28 -13.02 -21.67
C THR A 121 -12.14 -13.46 -22.58
N LEU A 122 -10.91 -13.15 -22.21
CA LEU A 122 -9.68 -13.44 -22.95
C LEU A 122 -8.67 -14.13 -22.05
N ASP A 123 -7.92 -15.08 -22.59
CA ASP A 123 -6.81 -15.71 -21.88
C ASP A 123 -5.75 -14.67 -21.52
N ALA A 124 -5.26 -14.72 -20.29
CA ALA A 124 -4.24 -13.80 -19.76
C ALA A 124 -2.99 -14.55 -19.35
N LYS A 125 -1.83 -14.01 -19.72
CA LYS A 125 -0.51 -14.57 -19.38
C LYS A 125 0.32 -13.54 -18.64
N ILE A 126 0.99 -13.95 -17.55
CA ILE A 126 1.93 -13.10 -16.82
C ILE A 126 3.18 -12.89 -17.68
N ALA A 127 3.55 -11.64 -17.92
CA ALA A 127 4.70 -11.25 -18.72
C ALA A 127 5.88 -10.76 -17.86
N ASP A 128 5.61 -9.95 -16.84
CA ASP A 128 6.61 -9.42 -15.91
C ASP A 128 6.00 -9.14 -14.54
N VAL A 129 6.85 -9.04 -13.51
CA VAL A 129 6.45 -8.78 -12.13
C VAL A 129 7.34 -7.68 -11.55
N HIS A 130 6.77 -6.75 -10.80
CA HIS A 130 7.50 -5.77 -10.01
C HIS A 130 7.32 -6.06 -8.52
N PRO A 131 8.23 -6.81 -7.86
CA PRO A 131 8.03 -7.32 -6.49
C PRO A 131 7.83 -6.22 -5.44
N ARG A 132 8.59 -5.10 -5.53
CA ARG A 132 8.53 -4.02 -4.55
C ARG A 132 7.18 -3.29 -4.48
N TYR A 133 6.41 -3.29 -5.59
CA TYR A 133 5.07 -2.71 -5.66
C TYR A 133 3.97 -3.78 -5.72
N ASP A 134 4.33 -5.07 -5.65
CA ASP A 134 3.39 -6.19 -5.79
C ASP A 134 2.56 -6.10 -7.08
N LEU A 135 3.17 -5.66 -8.18
CA LEU A 135 2.51 -5.49 -9.47
C LEU A 135 2.89 -6.62 -10.43
N ALA A 136 1.93 -7.06 -11.23
CA ALA A 136 2.13 -7.97 -12.35
C ALA A 136 1.60 -7.34 -13.65
N LEU A 137 2.37 -7.50 -14.73
CA LEU A 137 1.98 -7.15 -16.08
C LEU A 137 1.46 -8.40 -16.77
N LEU A 138 0.21 -8.35 -17.22
CA LEU A 138 -0.43 -9.43 -17.96
C LEU A 138 -0.54 -9.08 -19.43
N LYS A 139 -0.49 -10.09 -20.29
CA LYS A 139 -0.76 -9.98 -21.72
C LYS A 139 -2.01 -10.75 -22.07
N VAL A 140 -2.92 -10.08 -22.78
CA VAL A 140 -4.08 -10.68 -23.45
C VAL A 140 -3.96 -10.46 -24.96
N GLU A 141 -4.49 -11.38 -25.75
CA GLU A 141 -4.54 -11.25 -27.23
C GLU A 141 -5.76 -10.39 -27.63
N ALA A 142 -5.62 -9.08 -27.40
CA ALA A 142 -6.60 -8.06 -27.78
C ALA A 142 -5.94 -6.89 -28.46
N ARG A 143 -6.71 -6.19 -29.29
CA ARG A 143 -6.35 -4.90 -29.87
C ARG A 143 -7.49 -3.91 -29.67
N GLY A 144 -7.15 -2.63 -29.53
CA GLY A 144 -8.16 -1.59 -29.33
C GLY A 144 -8.78 -1.58 -27.93
N LEU A 145 -8.08 -2.09 -26.92
CA LEU A 145 -8.45 -1.84 -25.53
C LEU A 145 -8.38 -0.34 -25.28
N THR A 146 -9.21 0.15 -24.38
CA THR A 146 -9.12 1.53 -23.87
C THR A 146 -8.10 1.57 -22.73
N PRO A 147 -6.87 2.06 -22.94
CA PRO A 147 -5.91 2.15 -21.84
C PRO A 147 -6.30 3.28 -20.89
N ILE A 148 -5.99 3.09 -19.62
CA ILE A 148 -6.15 4.15 -18.64
C ILE A 148 -5.09 5.23 -18.86
N VAL A 149 -5.46 6.48 -18.62
CA VAL A 149 -4.54 7.61 -18.61
C VAL A 149 -4.25 7.99 -17.16
N TRP A 150 -3.01 7.75 -16.74
CA TRP A 150 -2.56 8.08 -15.38
C TRP A 150 -2.30 9.58 -15.27
N ASP A 151 -2.97 10.26 -14.36
CA ASP A 151 -2.71 11.68 -14.09
C ASP A 151 -1.60 11.82 -13.03
N SER A 152 -0.38 12.06 -13.49
CA SER A 152 0.78 12.26 -12.60
C SER A 152 0.72 13.58 -11.82
N SER A 153 -0.12 14.52 -12.22
CA SER A 153 -0.32 15.81 -11.53
C SER A 153 -1.38 15.72 -10.43
N ALA A 154 -2.20 14.66 -10.42
CA ALA A 154 -3.21 14.45 -9.41
C ALA A 154 -2.55 14.10 -8.07
N LEU A 155 -2.56 15.06 -7.14
CA LEU A 155 -2.09 14.89 -5.78
C LEU A 155 -3.31 14.81 -4.84
N PRO A 156 -3.84 13.61 -4.59
CA PRO A 156 -5.00 13.47 -3.72
C PRO A 156 -4.62 13.86 -2.28
N VAL A 157 -5.40 14.77 -1.69
CA VAL A 157 -5.20 15.25 -0.32
C VAL A 157 -6.12 14.51 0.65
N PRO A 158 -5.75 14.35 1.93
CA PRO A 158 -6.63 13.74 2.93
C PRO A 158 -8.01 14.40 2.96
N GLY A 159 -9.06 13.57 3.01
CA GLY A 159 -10.46 14.00 2.94
C GLY A 159 -11.05 14.10 1.52
N SER A 160 -10.24 14.01 0.45
CA SER A 160 -10.76 13.97 -0.92
C SER A 160 -11.53 12.67 -1.18
N TYR A 161 -12.70 12.79 -1.81
CA TYR A 161 -13.50 11.64 -2.22
C TYR A 161 -12.85 10.86 -3.35
N LEU A 162 -12.95 9.55 -3.27
CA LEU A 162 -12.43 8.59 -4.24
C LEU A 162 -13.44 7.48 -4.49
N ALA A 163 -13.37 6.89 -5.68
CA ALA A 163 -14.08 5.66 -6.02
C ALA A 163 -13.13 4.63 -6.63
N ALA A 164 -13.29 3.37 -6.25
CA ALA A 164 -12.64 2.23 -6.88
C ALA A 164 -13.48 1.77 -8.07
N ALA A 165 -12.92 1.77 -9.27
CA ALA A 165 -13.62 1.32 -10.46
C ALA A 165 -13.41 -0.18 -10.70
N GLY A 166 -14.49 -0.85 -11.14
CA GLY A 166 -14.52 -2.20 -11.66
C GLY A 166 -15.00 -2.21 -13.12
N PRO A 167 -15.19 -3.39 -13.72
CA PRO A 167 -15.82 -3.50 -15.06
C PRO A 167 -17.33 -3.25 -15.05
N GLU A 168 -17.95 -3.22 -13.87
CA GLU A 168 -19.36 -2.92 -13.67
C GLU A 168 -19.64 -1.42 -13.77
N ARG A 169 -20.94 -1.07 -13.88
CA ARG A 169 -21.37 0.32 -14.01
C ARG A 169 -21.22 1.11 -12.70
N LEU A 170 -21.44 0.46 -11.58
CA LEU A 170 -21.30 1.06 -10.25
C LEU A 170 -19.85 0.91 -9.76
N PRO A 171 -19.38 1.80 -8.88
CA PRO A 171 -18.09 1.64 -8.23
C PRO A 171 -18.06 0.36 -7.38
N VAL A 172 -16.89 -0.23 -7.25
CA VAL A 172 -16.64 -1.33 -6.30
C VAL A 172 -16.79 -0.81 -4.87
N ALA A 173 -16.25 0.37 -4.59
CA ALA A 173 -16.38 1.06 -3.31
C ALA A 173 -16.17 2.57 -3.48
N VAL A 174 -16.69 3.35 -2.53
CA VAL A 174 -16.48 4.79 -2.41
C VAL A 174 -15.88 5.09 -1.04
N GLY A 175 -14.94 6.01 -0.98
CA GLY A 175 -14.31 6.41 0.25
C GLY A 175 -13.57 7.73 0.14
N VAL A 176 -12.62 7.95 1.05
CA VAL A 176 -11.80 9.16 1.05
C VAL A 176 -10.32 8.82 1.23
N VAL A 177 -9.48 9.73 0.79
CA VAL A 177 -8.05 9.70 1.11
C VAL A 177 -7.88 9.83 2.62
N SER A 178 -7.28 8.84 3.26
CA SER A 178 -6.96 8.88 4.69
C SER A 178 -5.58 9.49 4.93
N VAL A 179 -4.58 9.10 4.12
CA VAL A 179 -3.20 9.61 4.21
C VAL A 179 -2.64 9.82 2.81
N ALA A 180 -1.99 10.96 2.61
CA ALA A 180 -1.32 11.30 1.34
C ALA A 180 -0.23 10.27 0.97
N PRO A 181 0.18 10.20 -0.31
CA PRO A 181 1.23 9.29 -0.75
C PRO A 181 2.51 9.41 0.09
N ARG A 182 3.02 8.27 0.56
CA ARG A 182 4.25 8.20 1.36
C ARG A 182 5.04 6.93 1.06
N ASN A 183 6.33 6.95 1.39
CA ASN A 183 7.16 5.76 1.36
C ASN A 183 6.86 4.89 2.60
N MET A 184 6.49 3.64 2.36
CA MET A 184 6.23 2.63 3.39
C MET A 184 7.30 1.52 3.37
N ASP A 185 8.29 1.63 2.48
CA ASP A 185 9.40 0.68 2.38
C ASP A 185 10.37 0.89 3.54
N GLU A 186 10.29 0.01 4.51
CA GLU A 186 11.20 -0.03 5.65
C GLU A 186 12.35 -1.03 5.44
N SER A 187 12.51 -1.58 4.23
CA SER A 187 13.57 -2.56 3.92
C SER A 187 14.99 -2.03 4.14
N HIS A 188 15.16 -0.70 4.09
CA HIS A 188 16.41 -0.02 4.40
C HIS A 188 16.69 0.15 5.90
N LYS A 189 15.69 -0.10 6.75
CA LYS A 189 15.82 0.00 8.21
C LYS A 189 16.21 -1.35 8.80
N GLY A 190 17.17 -1.32 9.71
CA GLY A 190 17.54 -2.49 10.51
C GLY A 190 16.39 -2.92 11.42
N PHE A 191 16.27 -4.21 11.63
CA PHE A 191 15.22 -4.80 12.44
C PHE A 191 15.80 -5.76 13.49
N LEU A 192 15.44 -5.58 14.76
CA LEU A 192 15.95 -6.40 15.86
C LEU A 192 15.11 -7.66 16.08
N GLY A 193 13.80 -7.60 15.80
CA GLY A 193 12.92 -8.74 15.92
C GLY A 193 12.36 -8.99 17.31
N ILE A 194 11.95 -7.93 18.03
CA ILE A 194 11.30 -8.01 19.34
C ILE A 194 9.97 -7.27 19.35
N ALA A 195 9.06 -7.74 20.20
CA ALA A 195 7.86 -6.99 20.60
C ALA A 195 8.07 -6.44 22.01
N LEU A 196 7.77 -5.16 22.18
CA LEU A 196 7.97 -4.44 23.45
C LEU A 196 6.63 -4.09 24.09
N GLU A 197 6.64 -4.02 25.41
CA GLU A 197 5.56 -3.44 26.22
C GLU A 197 6.12 -2.45 27.24
N SER A 198 5.36 -1.39 27.52
CA SER A 198 5.67 -0.47 28.60
C SER A 198 4.92 -0.92 29.86
N LYS A 199 5.65 -1.28 30.91
CA LYS A 199 5.07 -1.71 32.17
C LYS A 199 5.81 -1.02 33.33
N GLU A 200 5.04 -0.34 34.18
CA GLU A 200 5.58 0.36 35.37
C GLU A 200 6.73 1.33 35.06
N GLY A 201 6.63 2.03 33.91
CA GLY A 201 7.66 2.98 33.45
C GLY A 201 8.92 2.36 32.85
N ASN A 202 8.97 1.03 32.75
CA ASN A 202 10.07 0.29 32.13
C ASN A 202 9.67 -0.29 30.78
N LEU A 203 10.61 -0.41 29.87
CA LEU A 203 10.44 -1.01 28.56
C LEU A 203 10.88 -2.48 28.63
N ARG A 204 9.92 -3.41 28.50
CA ARG A 204 10.15 -4.84 28.63
C ARG A 204 9.98 -5.55 27.31
N ILE A 205 10.81 -6.57 27.05
CA ILE A 205 10.63 -7.47 25.90
C ILE A 205 9.46 -8.42 26.19
N ARG A 206 8.35 -8.24 25.46
CA ARG A 206 7.19 -9.12 25.55
C ARG A 206 7.39 -10.43 24.77
N GLU A 207 8.08 -10.31 23.63
CA GLU A 207 8.29 -11.44 22.72
C GLU A 207 9.57 -11.25 21.93
N VAL A 208 10.29 -12.33 21.66
CA VAL A 208 11.44 -12.40 20.75
C VAL A 208 11.04 -13.28 19.58
N GLY A 209 11.16 -12.74 18.38
CA GLY A 209 10.85 -13.48 17.15
C GLY A 209 11.82 -14.64 16.93
N PRO A 210 11.35 -15.80 16.48
CA PRO A 210 12.23 -16.90 16.08
C PRO A 210 13.13 -16.43 14.94
N ASP A 211 14.36 -16.95 14.88
CA ASP A 211 15.36 -16.64 13.87
C ASP A 211 15.58 -15.12 13.63
N SER A 212 15.40 -14.30 14.68
CA SER A 212 15.61 -12.87 14.64
C SER A 212 17.00 -12.45 15.11
N ALA A 213 17.42 -11.23 14.81
CA ALA A 213 18.65 -10.64 15.34
C ALA A 213 18.68 -10.68 16.89
N ALA A 214 17.54 -10.48 17.54
CA ALA A 214 17.41 -10.55 18.98
C ALA A 214 17.60 -11.97 19.53
N SER A 215 17.01 -12.97 18.87
CA SER A 215 17.16 -14.38 19.23
C SER A 215 18.63 -14.81 19.13
N GLU A 216 19.33 -14.46 18.05
CA GLU A 216 20.74 -14.77 17.86
C GLU A 216 21.65 -14.05 18.86
N ALA A 217 21.30 -12.81 19.22
CA ALA A 217 22.04 -12.04 20.24
C ALA A 217 21.79 -12.55 21.68
N GLY A 218 20.83 -13.47 21.88
CA GLY A 218 20.51 -14.02 23.19
C GLY A 218 19.61 -13.12 24.03
N LEU A 219 18.84 -12.22 23.40
CA LEU A 219 17.76 -11.49 24.06
C LEU A 219 16.62 -12.46 24.40
N LEU A 220 15.98 -12.28 25.54
CA LEU A 220 14.92 -13.14 26.03
C LEU A 220 13.69 -12.32 26.37
N LYS A 221 12.53 -13.02 26.41
CA LYS A 221 11.31 -12.47 26.99
C LYS A 221 11.58 -12.03 28.43
N ASP A 222 10.94 -10.97 28.86
CA ASP A 222 11.02 -10.34 30.17
C ASP A 222 12.32 -9.55 30.45
N ASP A 223 13.29 -9.49 29.52
CA ASP A 223 14.42 -8.57 29.62
C ASP A 223 13.92 -7.12 29.64
N LEU A 224 14.48 -6.29 30.51
CA LEU A 224 14.25 -4.85 30.52
C LEU A 224 15.26 -4.16 29.60
N LEU A 225 14.75 -3.43 28.61
CA LEU A 225 15.58 -2.71 27.65
C LEU A 225 16.00 -1.36 28.25
N ILE A 226 17.31 -1.11 28.34
CA ILE A 226 17.87 0.11 28.96
C ILE A 226 18.42 1.08 27.94
N SER A 227 19.24 0.60 27.00
CA SER A 227 19.87 1.46 26.02
C SER A 227 20.23 0.72 24.73
N ILE A 228 20.39 1.48 23.63
CA ILE A 228 21.00 1.01 22.37
C ILE A 228 22.19 1.92 22.07
N ASN A 229 23.36 1.31 21.81
CA ASN A 229 24.60 2.00 21.53
C ASN A 229 24.91 3.10 22.62
N GLY A 230 24.60 2.81 23.88
CA GLY A 230 24.77 3.74 24.99
C GLY A 230 23.71 4.85 25.12
N GLN A 231 22.76 4.92 24.21
CA GLN A 231 21.66 5.87 24.25
C GLN A 231 20.45 5.27 24.99
N SER A 232 20.04 5.87 26.09
CA SER A 232 18.91 5.43 26.91
C SER A 232 17.59 5.39 26.10
N ILE A 233 16.74 4.42 26.41
CA ILE A 233 15.43 4.22 25.77
C ILE A 233 14.38 4.20 26.86
N GLY A 234 13.40 5.12 26.75
CA GLY A 234 12.29 5.22 27.70
C GLY A 234 10.96 4.72 27.16
N THR A 235 10.78 4.74 25.84
CA THR A 235 9.50 4.40 25.21
C THR A 235 9.69 3.48 24.00
N VAL A 236 8.58 2.81 23.59
CA VAL A 236 8.57 2.01 22.34
C VAL A 236 8.87 2.90 21.14
N SER A 237 8.40 4.14 21.13
CA SER A 237 8.68 5.10 20.06
C SER A 237 10.17 5.42 19.96
N ASP A 238 10.84 5.68 21.08
CA ASP A 238 12.30 5.93 21.12
C ASP A 238 13.08 4.73 20.58
N PHE A 239 12.66 3.51 20.96
CA PHE A 239 13.26 2.29 20.45
C PHE A 239 13.15 2.21 18.92
N VAL A 240 11.91 2.37 18.39
CA VAL A 240 11.66 2.30 16.94
C VAL A 240 12.44 3.35 16.18
N GLN A 241 12.50 4.58 16.71
CA GLN A 241 13.27 5.66 16.11
C GLN A 241 14.77 5.34 16.08
N LYS A 242 15.35 4.89 17.19
CA LYS A 242 16.80 4.60 17.30
C LYS A 242 17.20 3.41 16.43
N ILE A 243 16.47 2.30 16.48
CA ILE A 243 16.73 1.15 15.60
C ILE A 243 16.55 1.53 14.14
N GLY A 244 15.53 2.33 13.81
CA GLY A 244 15.23 2.76 12.45
C GLY A 244 16.30 3.66 11.80
N THR A 245 17.27 4.19 12.56
CA THR A 245 18.41 4.91 12.00
C THR A 245 19.53 3.99 11.50
N HIS A 246 19.52 2.73 11.91
CA HIS A 246 20.48 1.74 11.48
C HIS A 246 20.00 0.96 10.26
N ARG A 247 20.94 0.47 9.46
CA ARG A 247 20.66 -0.36 8.28
C ARG A 247 20.60 -1.84 8.64
N PRO A 248 19.98 -2.69 7.82
CA PRO A 248 20.17 -4.12 7.91
C PRO A 248 21.67 -4.47 7.91
N TYR A 249 22.03 -5.45 8.72
CA TYR A 249 23.40 -5.95 8.95
C TYR A 249 24.31 -5.02 9.76
N ASP A 250 23.86 -3.85 10.19
CA ASP A 250 24.57 -3.07 11.22
C ASP A 250 24.53 -3.84 12.56
N THR A 251 25.63 -3.79 13.30
CA THR A 251 25.71 -4.33 14.67
C THR A 251 25.42 -3.23 15.67
N VAL A 252 24.48 -3.47 16.57
CA VAL A 252 24.10 -2.58 17.66
C VAL A 252 24.37 -3.24 19.01
N LYS A 253 24.79 -2.45 19.98
CA LYS A 253 24.95 -2.86 21.38
C LYS A 253 23.65 -2.57 22.12
N VAL A 254 23.05 -3.62 22.66
CA VAL A 254 21.81 -3.54 23.42
C VAL A 254 22.11 -3.81 24.88
N LEU A 255 21.91 -2.81 25.74
CA LEU A 255 22.02 -2.97 27.19
C LEU A 255 20.64 -3.36 27.74
N ILE A 256 20.60 -4.49 28.39
CA ILE A 256 19.40 -5.01 29.05
C ILE A 256 19.64 -5.25 30.53
N ARG A 257 18.56 -5.31 31.31
CA ARG A 257 18.56 -5.84 32.68
C ARG A 257 17.78 -7.14 32.70
N ARG A 258 18.47 -8.21 33.11
CA ARG A 258 17.90 -9.56 33.29
C ARG A 258 17.97 -9.95 34.74
N GLY A 259 16.83 -9.94 35.45
CA GLY A 259 16.79 -9.99 36.89
C GLY A 259 17.45 -8.74 37.48
N GLU A 260 18.49 -8.92 38.28
CA GLU A 260 19.26 -7.82 38.91
C GLU A 260 20.56 -7.49 38.14
N GLN A 261 20.86 -8.15 37.04
CA GLN A 261 22.11 -8.00 36.30
C GLN A 261 21.93 -7.23 35.00
N ASP A 262 22.74 -6.22 34.81
CA ASP A 262 22.86 -5.53 33.51
C ASP A 262 23.79 -6.32 32.60
N LYS A 263 23.37 -6.50 31.34
CA LYS A 263 24.09 -7.24 30.29
C LYS A 263 24.10 -6.43 29.01
N GLU A 264 25.27 -6.26 28.43
CA GLU A 264 25.42 -5.70 27.08
C GLU A 264 25.50 -6.86 26.05
N LEU A 265 24.61 -6.87 25.11
CA LEU A 265 24.54 -7.87 24.04
C LEU A 265 24.76 -7.17 22.69
N SER A 266 25.49 -7.83 21.79
CA SER A 266 25.69 -7.34 20.42
C SER A 266 24.70 -8.04 19.48
N ALA A 267 23.87 -7.28 18.80
CA ALA A 267 22.89 -7.79 17.85
C ALA A 267 23.18 -7.27 16.45
N THR A 268 23.30 -8.16 15.47
CA THR A 268 23.38 -7.79 14.05
C THR A 268 21.98 -7.71 13.49
N LEU A 269 21.55 -6.49 13.17
CA LEU A 269 20.19 -6.22 12.68
C LEU A 269 19.92 -6.95 11.37
N ARG A 270 18.69 -7.40 11.16
CA ARG A 270 18.25 -8.06 9.94
C ARG A 270 17.28 -7.17 9.15
N ARG A 271 16.92 -7.57 7.96
CA ARG A 271 15.77 -7.01 7.26
C ARG A 271 14.49 -7.45 7.95
N ARG A 272 13.46 -6.62 7.88
CA ARG A 272 12.17 -6.93 8.51
C ARG A 272 11.46 -8.14 7.89
N ASP A 273 11.63 -8.35 6.59
CA ASP A 273 11.10 -9.49 5.83
C ASP A 273 11.80 -10.82 6.14
N GLU A 274 13.04 -10.76 6.63
CA GLU A 274 13.82 -11.92 7.06
C GLU A 274 13.49 -12.37 8.50
N SER A 275 12.82 -11.52 9.27
CA SER A 275 12.47 -11.78 10.67
C SER A 275 10.99 -12.12 10.78
N GLN A 276 10.68 -13.39 11.00
CA GLN A 276 9.34 -13.84 11.37
C GLN A 276 9.03 -13.46 12.83
N VAL A 277 8.90 -12.17 13.12
CA VAL A 277 8.19 -11.76 14.33
C VAL A 277 6.72 -12.00 14.01
N GLY A 278 6.14 -13.00 14.64
CA GLY A 278 4.69 -13.18 14.64
C GLY A 278 4.09 -11.86 15.16
N MET A 279 3.69 -10.99 14.26
CA MET A 279 2.72 -9.97 14.60
C MET A 279 1.49 -10.77 15.00
N ALA A 280 1.21 -10.83 16.31
CA ALA A 280 -0.13 -11.21 16.76
C ALA A 280 -1.06 -10.36 15.90
N GLU A 281 -1.76 -10.99 14.96
CA GLU A 281 -2.76 -10.30 14.15
C GLU A 281 -3.65 -9.58 15.14
N ASP A 282 -3.66 -8.24 15.06
CA ASP A 282 -4.46 -7.43 15.97
C ASP A 282 -5.86 -8.05 15.95
N ALA A 283 -6.40 -8.45 17.11
CA ALA A 283 -7.70 -9.12 17.21
C ALA A 283 -8.81 -8.34 16.44
N ARG A 284 -8.62 -7.03 16.27
CA ARG A 284 -9.44 -6.17 15.42
C ARG A 284 -9.37 -6.54 13.95
N ASN A 285 -8.24 -7.06 13.46
CA ASN A 285 -8.09 -7.48 12.06
C ASN A 285 -8.72 -8.85 11.80
N LEU A 286 -8.82 -9.72 12.79
CA LEU A 286 -9.50 -11.01 12.65
C LEU A 286 -10.99 -10.87 12.31
N MET A 287 -11.64 -9.76 12.71
CA MET A 287 -13.04 -9.46 12.42
C MET A 287 -13.24 -8.65 11.12
N SER A 288 -12.17 -8.39 10.37
CA SER A 288 -12.19 -7.46 9.23
C SER A 288 -12.50 -8.12 7.89
N GLY A 289 -12.63 -9.45 7.85
CA GLY A 289 -12.67 -10.20 6.59
C GLY A 289 -11.27 -10.41 6.00
N PRO A 290 -11.16 -10.96 4.77
CA PRO A 290 -9.88 -11.30 4.16
C PRO A 290 -8.99 -10.08 3.93
N LEU A 291 -7.72 -10.19 4.34
CA LEU A 291 -6.69 -9.19 4.10
C LEU A 291 -5.76 -9.62 2.96
N SER A 292 -5.15 -8.66 2.29
CA SER A 292 -4.16 -8.94 1.24
C SER A 292 -2.92 -9.61 1.81
N ARG A 293 -2.34 -10.58 1.10
CA ARG A 293 -1.10 -11.25 1.50
C ARG A 293 0.05 -10.26 1.58
N ASN A 294 0.28 -9.49 0.51
CA ASN A 294 1.19 -8.37 0.49
C ASN A 294 0.40 -7.10 0.78
N ARG A 295 0.65 -6.46 1.92
CA ARG A 295 -0.13 -5.32 2.40
C ARG A 295 0.69 -4.22 3.08
N SER A 296 2.02 -4.26 2.91
CA SER A 296 2.93 -3.27 3.49
C SER A 296 4.23 -3.19 2.67
N GLY A 297 5.12 -2.26 3.02
CA GLY A 297 6.45 -2.18 2.42
C GLY A 297 6.49 -1.52 1.03
N TYR A 298 5.44 -0.88 0.58
CA TYR A 298 5.42 -0.20 -0.70
C TYR A 298 6.29 1.06 -0.70
N PRO A 299 7.18 1.27 -1.71
CA PRO A 299 8.02 2.47 -1.79
C PRO A 299 7.21 3.77 -1.96
N ALA A 300 6.00 3.67 -2.51
CA ALA A 300 5.04 4.76 -2.55
C ALA A 300 3.62 4.18 -2.44
N ALA A 301 2.85 4.65 -1.47
CA ALA A 301 1.45 4.26 -1.31
C ALA A 301 0.61 5.41 -0.78
N LEU A 302 -0.57 5.57 -1.38
CA LEU A 302 -1.69 6.36 -0.91
C LEU A 302 -2.55 5.46 -0.01
N GLN A 303 -3.03 5.97 1.11
CA GLN A 303 -3.97 5.25 1.98
C GLN A 303 -5.37 5.84 1.87
N HIS A 304 -6.38 4.97 1.78
CA HIS A 304 -7.80 5.32 1.76
C HIS A 304 -8.62 4.37 2.65
N ASP A 305 -9.84 4.75 2.96
CA ASP A 305 -10.72 4.06 3.91
C ASP A 305 -11.80 3.18 3.27
N MET A 306 -11.71 2.95 1.94
CA MET A 306 -12.60 2.01 1.27
C MET A 306 -12.38 0.59 1.80
N VAL A 307 -13.47 -0.17 1.91
CA VAL A 307 -13.42 -1.58 2.29
C VAL A 307 -13.40 -2.40 1.00
N LEU A 308 -12.21 -2.76 0.53
CA LEU A 308 -12.01 -3.61 -0.65
C LEU A 308 -11.66 -5.03 -0.21
N GLU A 309 -12.09 -6.03 -0.96
CA GLU A 309 -11.54 -7.38 -0.83
C GLU A 309 -10.21 -7.50 -1.61
N PRO A 310 -9.33 -8.46 -1.27
CA PRO A 310 -8.11 -8.71 -2.04
C PRO A 310 -8.37 -8.92 -3.54
N ALA A 311 -9.48 -9.60 -3.89
CA ALA A 311 -9.91 -9.83 -5.26
C ALA A 311 -10.40 -8.56 -6.00
N GLU A 312 -10.61 -7.47 -5.30
CA GLU A 312 -11.00 -6.15 -5.84
C GLU A 312 -9.81 -5.20 -5.99
N CYS A 313 -8.60 -5.65 -5.61
CA CYS A 313 -7.36 -4.93 -5.89
C CYS A 313 -6.90 -5.14 -7.34
N GLY A 314 -6.18 -4.16 -7.89
CA GLY A 314 -5.74 -4.12 -9.29
C GLY A 314 -6.58 -3.22 -10.20
N GLY A 315 -7.67 -2.66 -9.67
CA GLY A 315 -8.51 -1.67 -10.36
C GLY A 315 -8.06 -0.23 -10.11
N PRO A 316 -8.42 0.71 -11.01
CA PRO A 316 -8.05 2.11 -10.90
C PRO A 316 -8.83 2.82 -9.78
N LEU A 317 -8.18 3.83 -9.21
CA LEU A 317 -8.71 4.73 -8.21
C LEU A 317 -8.99 6.08 -8.85
N VAL A 318 -10.22 6.58 -8.74
CA VAL A 318 -10.73 7.74 -9.48
C VAL A 318 -11.21 8.82 -8.51
N ASP A 319 -10.89 10.08 -8.79
CA ASP A 319 -11.40 11.24 -8.05
C ASP A 319 -12.74 11.75 -8.63
N LEU A 320 -13.30 12.80 -8.00
CA LEU A 320 -14.57 13.42 -8.42
C LEU A 320 -14.53 14.05 -9.82
N ASP A 321 -13.35 14.41 -10.30
CA ASP A 321 -13.15 15.00 -11.64
C ASP A 321 -12.92 13.92 -12.72
N GLY A 322 -12.95 12.63 -12.35
CA GLY A 322 -12.70 11.51 -13.27
C GLY A 322 -11.21 11.27 -13.54
N ARG A 323 -10.32 11.93 -12.79
CA ARG A 323 -8.87 11.72 -12.94
C ARG A 323 -8.46 10.44 -12.22
N ILE A 324 -7.53 9.73 -12.81
CA ILE A 324 -7.00 8.50 -12.24
C ILE A 324 -5.85 8.86 -11.31
N VAL A 325 -6.06 8.68 -10.02
CA VAL A 325 -5.11 9.07 -8.96
C VAL A 325 -4.20 7.92 -8.52
N GLY A 326 -4.52 6.67 -8.89
CA GLY A 326 -3.72 5.50 -8.56
C GLY A 326 -4.37 4.18 -8.93
N LEU A 327 -3.72 3.08 -8.50
CA LEU A 327 -4.18 1.70 -8.65
C LEU A 327 -4.32 1.07 -7.27
N ASN A 328 -5.48 0.53 -6.94
CA ASN A 328 -5.71 -0.20 -5.69
C ASN A 328 -4.80 -1.42 -5.60
N ILE A 329 -4.02 -1.55 -4.54
CA ILE A 329 -3.01 -2.60 -4.42
C ILE A 329 -3.21 -3.53 -3.23
N ALA A 330 -3.74 -3.06 -2.11
CA ALA A 330 -3.88 -3.90 -0.94
C ALA A 330 -4.96 -3.43 0.04
N ARG A 331 -5.61 -4.39 0.68
CA ARG A 331 -6.31 -4.22 1.93
C ARG A 331 -5.40 -4.63 3.08
N SER A 332 -5.10 -3.69 3.98
CA SER A 332 -4.18 -3.90 5.10
C SER A 332 -4.89 -4.05 6.46
N GLY A 333 -6.09 -3.49 6.59
CA GLY A 333 -6.86 -3.49 7.81
C GLY A 333 -8.37 -3.39 7.59
N ARG A 334 -9.10 -3.15 8.66
CA ARG A 334 -10.57 -3.04 8.61
C ARG A 334 -11.04 -1.91 7.69
N ILE A 335 -10.41 -0.73 7.81
CA ILE A 335 -10.69 0.49 7.05
C ILE A 335 -9.41 1.04 6.44
N GLU A 336 -8.47 0.19 6.09
CA GLU A 336 -7.16 0.58 5.62
C GLU A 336 -6.85 -0.17 4.32
N CYS A 337 -6.90 0.57 3.23
CA CYS A 337 -6.49 0.10 1.92
C CYS A 337 -5.43 1.02 1.33
N PHE A 338 -4.59 0.44 0.47
CA PHE A 338 -3.50 1.15 -0.19
C PHE A 338 -3.67 1.14 -1.71
N ALA A 339 -3.23 2.24 -2.33
CA ALA A 339 -3.12 2.36 -3.77
C ALA A 339 -1.73 2.88 -4.15
N ILE A 340 -1.19 2.41 -5.28
CA ILE A 340 0.04 2.95 -5.86
C ILE A 340 -0.34 4.24 -6.61
N PRO A 341 0.28 5.40 -6.31
CA PRO A 341 -0.05 6.67 -6.95
C PRO A 341 0.21 6.67 -8.45
N SER A 342 -0.61 7.40 -9.23
CA SER A 342 -0.45 7.55 -10.68
C SER A 342 0.93 8.04 -11.09
N ALA A 343 1.51 8.99 -10.38
CA ALA A 343 2.87 9.49 -10.66
C ALA A 343 3.90 8.35 -10.66
N THR A 344 3.83 7.46 -9.66
CA THR A 344 4.69 6.26 -9.59
C THR A 344 4.43 5.29 -10.74
N LEU A 345 3.15 5.08 -11.11
CA LEU A 345 2.79 4.15 -12.18
C LEU A 345 3.28 4.62 -13.55
N VAL A 346 3.24 5.94 -13.81
CA VAL A 346 3.80 6.52 -15.05
C VAL A 346 5.26 6.11 -15.23
N ASP A 347 6.07 6.23 -14.18
CA ASP A 347 7.50 5.89 -14.24
C ASP A 347 7.72 4.36 -14.43
N LEU A 348 6.95 3.54 -13.72
CA LEU A 348 7.06 2.08 -13.80
C LEU A 348 6.64 1.52 -15.17
N LEU A 349 5.71 2.18 -15.86
CA LEU A 349 5.12 1.71 -17.11
C LEU A 349 5.81 2.24 -18.38
N THR A 350 6.90 3.00 -18.28
CA THR A 350 7.60 3.55 -19.45
C THR A 350 8.08 2.49 -20.46
N LYS A 351 8.26 1.24 -20.02
CA LYS A 351 8.67 0.11 -20.85
C LYS A 351 7.53 -0.91 -21.11
N VAL A 352 6.27 -0.56 -20.80
CA VAL A 352 5.14 -1.49 -20.87
C VAL A 352 4.94 -2.12 -22.25
N GLU A 353 5.17 -1.37 -23.31
CA GLU A 353 5.04 -1.84 -24.70
C GLU A 353 6.03 -2.98 -25.05
N THR A 354 7.10 -3.12 -24.29
CA THR A 354 8.04 -4.25 -24.40
C THR A 354 7.68 -5.43 -23.50
N GLY A 355 6.57 -5.35 -22.78
CA GLY A 355 6.14 -6.37 -21.82
C GLY A 355 6.94 -6.37 -20.53
N LYS A 356 7.55 -5.25 -20.15
CA LYS A 356 8.39 -5.13 -18.95
C LYS A 356 8.09 -3.87 -18.16
N PHE A 357 8.31 -3.94 -16.85
CA PHE A 357 8.38 -2.75 -16.00
C PHE A 357 9.70 -2.00 -16.18
N SER A 358 9.66 -0.69 -16.02
CA SER A 358 10.87 0.10 -15.78
C SER A 358 11.34 -0.12 -14.34
N ARG A 359 12.63 -0.21 -14.15
CA ARG A 359 13.28 -0.43 -12.83
C ARG A 359 14.47 0.52 -12.69
N PRO A 360 14.21 1.83 -12.49
CA PRO A 360 15.28 2.83 -12.40
C PRO A 360 16.26 2.51 -11.28
N GLU A 361 15.80 2.01 -10.13
CA GLU A 361 16.66 1.66 -9.01
C GLU A 361 17.65 0.53 -9.35
N LEU A 362 17.27 -0.42 -10.19
CA LEU A 362 18.16 -1.49 -10.66
C LEU A 362 19.24 -0.96 -11.59
N GLU A 363 18.91 0.05 -12.41
CA GLU A 363 19.87 0.70 -13.29
C GLU A 363 20.87 1.54 -12.48
N ASP A 364 20.41 2.24 -11.45
CA ASP A 364 21.27 3.01 -10.55
C ASP A 364 22.18 2.09 -9.71
N LEU A 365 21.64 1.02 -9.12
CA LEU A 365 22.43 0.01 -8.42
C LEU A 365 23.50 -0.64 -9.32
N ARG A 366 23.17 -0.92 -10.59
CA ARG A 366 24.14 -1.44 -11.56
C ARG A 366 25.27 -0.45 -11.83
N LYS A 367 24.97 0.85 -11.91
CA LYS A 367 25.99 1.90 -12.05
C LYS A 367 26.87 1.96 -10.79
N GLU A 368 26.27 1.91 -9.59
CA GLU A 368 27.00 1.91 -8.32
C GLU A 368 27.94 0.68 -8.21
N VAL A 369 27.45 -0.51 -8.53
CA VAL A 369 28.25 -1.74 -8.55
C VAL A 369 29.43 -1.59 -9.52
N LYS A 370 29.18 -1.12 -10.75
CA LYS A 370 30.23 -0.91 -11.74
C LYS A 370 31.27 0.11 -11.28
N ASN A 371 30.85 1.18 -10.61
CA ASN A 371 31.74 2.17 -10.04
C ASN A 371 32.59 1.60 -8.91
N ALA A 372 31.98 0.79 -8.03
CA ALA A 372 32.68 0.11 -6.94
C ALA A 372 33.71 -0.92 -7.47
N GLU A 373 33.37 -1.71 -8.48
CA GLU A 373 34.29 -2.61 -9.17
C GLU A 373 35.50 -1.86 -9.76
N THR A 374 35.23 -0.73 -10.44
CA THR A 374 36.28 0.11 -11.01
C THR A 374 37.21 0.66 -9.92
N LEU A 375 36.67 1.08 -8.78
CA LEU A 375 37.44 1.55 -7.64
C LEU A 375 38.30 0.42 -7.04
N LEU A 376 37.72 -0.77 -6.88
CA LEU A 376 38.42 -1.94 -6.37
C LEU A 376 39.63 -2.31 -7.25
N ASP A 377 39.48 -2.27 -8.57
CA ASP A 377 40.58 -2.54 -9.49
C ASP A 377 41.69 -1.51 -9.40
N ARG A 378 41.38 -0.23 -9.17
CA ARG A 378 42.39 0.81 -8.92
C ARG A 378 43.15 0.52 -7.62
N VAL A 379 42.41 0.25 -6.53
CA VAL A 379 43.02 -0.05 -5.24
C VAL A 379 43.93 -1.29 -5.30
N ARG A 380 43.53 -2.34 -6.06
CA ARG A 380 44.38 -3.52 -6.29
C ARG A 380 45.68 -3.16 -7.00
N LYS A 381 45.63 -2.38 -8.09
CA LYS A 381 46.81 -1.94 -8.83
C LYS A 381 47.74 -1.08 -7.99
N ASP A 382 47.20 -0.18 -7.17
CA ASP A 382 47.98 0.63 -6.25
C ASP A 382 48.63 -0.22 -5.14
N ALA A 383 47.93 -1.22 -4.62
CA ALA A 383 48.48 -2.16 -3.64
C ALA A 383 49.62 -3.00 -4.25
N GLU A 384 49.50 -3.47 -5.49
CA GLU A 384 50.55 -4.18 -6.19
C GLU A 384 51.78 -3.27 -6.42
N ARG A 385 51.57 -2.03 -6.84
CA ARG A 385 52.65 -1.05 -7.01
C ARG A 385 53.38 -0.80 -5.71
N LEU A 386 52.65 -0.59 -4.59
CA LEU A 386 53.25 -0.36 -3.29
C LEU A 386 54.03 -1.60 -2.77
N LYS A 387 53.52 -2.81 -3.02
CA LYS A 387 54.25 -4.06 -2.72
C LYS A 387 55.56 -4.19 -3.49
N SER A 388 55.58 -3.80 -4.78
CA SER A 388 56.80 -3.78 -5.58
C SER A 388 57.81 -2.78 -5.04
N GLN A 389 57.38 -1.58 -4.72
CA GLN A 389 58.24 -0.54 -4.11
C GLN A 389 58.80 -0.97 -2.74
N LEU A 390 58.00 -1.62 -1.90
CA LEU A 390 58.45 -2.16 -0.65
C LEU A 390 59.56 -3.24 -0.84
N LYS A 391 59.36 -4.15 -1.80
CA LYS A 391 60.33 -5.18 -2.09
C LYS A 391 61.65 -4.62 -2.65
N GLU A 392 61.61 -3.58 -3.46
CA GLU A 392 62.80 -2.88 -3.92
C GLU A 392 63.55 -2.20 -2.75
N ALA A 393 62.83 -1.54 -1.85
CA ALA A 393 63.40 -0.89 -0.68
C ALA A 393 63.95 -1.85 0.37
N GLU A 394 63.51 -3.12 0.43
CA GLU A 394 64.02 -4.17 1.28
C GLU A 394 65.28 -4.88 0.69
N SER A 395 65.56 -4.65 -0.61
CA SER A 395 66.71 -5.26 -1.30
C SER A 395 67.91 -4.36 -1.43
N ASP A 396 67.79 -3.07 -1.12
CA ASP A 396 68.87 -2.08 -0.97
C ASP A 396 69.33 -2.01 0.50
#